data_11fcd7383a3a8673bfbae5a66fc32d99
#
_entry.id   11fcd7383a3a8673bfbae5a66fc32d99
#
_cell.length_a   1.000
_cell.length_b   1.000
_cell.length_c   1.000
_cell.angle_alpha   90.00
_cell.angle_beta   90.00
_cell.angle_gamma   90.00
#
_symmetry.space_group_name_H-M   'P 1'
#
loop_
_entity.id
_entity.type
_entity.pdbx_description
1 polymer ?
#
loop_
_entity_poly.entity_id
_entity_poly.type
_entity_poly.pdbx_seq_one_letter_code
_entity_poly.pdbx_strand_id
1 'polypeptide(L)'
;MNIEIEMENGGVIKAELYPQTAPITVENFVKLIEDKFFDGLVFHRVIEGFMIQGGGFDAVGNHKEAESIKGEFDSNGVKNELKHTRGVLSMARTMFPNSASSQFFIMHQDAPHLDGQYAAFGKVTDGMEVVDEIAQTDTDYNDAPIVPQVIKTIRLV
;
A
#
# COMPACT_ATOMS: atom_id res chain seq x y z
N MET A 1 10.68 6.44 10.15
CA MET A 1 9.56 5.85 10.91
C MET A 1 9.30 4.45 10.38
N ASN A 2 9.34 3.46 11.23
CA ASN A 2 9.32 2.06 10.80
C ASN A 2 7.98 1.41 11.14
N ILE A 3 7.52 0.52 10.24
CA ILE A 3 6.31 -0.26 10.42
C ILE A 3 6.55 -1.73 10.13
N GLU A 4 5.67 -2.58 10.66
CA GLU A 4 5.57 -3.98 10.29
C GLU A 4 4.16 -4.30 9.83
N ILE A 5 4.05 -4.99 8.69
CA ILE A 5 2.81 -5.57 8.22
C ILE A 5 2.89 -7.06 8.51
N GLU A 6 2.06 -7.52 9.43
CA GLU A 6 1.96 -8.95 9.76
C GLU A 6 0.78 -9.55 9.03
N MET A 7 1.02 -10.62 8.26
CA MET A 7 -0.02 -11.34 7.55
C MET A 7 -0.58 -12.44 8.44
N GLU A 8 -1.83 -12.84 8.22
CA GLU A 8 -2.45 -13.93 8.99
C GLU A 8 -1.70 -15.25 8.88
N ASN A 9 -1.03 -15.50 7.77
CA ASN A 9 -0.24 -16.71 7.57
C ASN A 9 1.14 -16.67 8.27
N GLY A 10 1.45 -15.59 8.99
CA GLY A 10 2.71 -15.41 9.71
C GLY A 10 3.80 -14.67 8.95
N GLY A 11 3.58 -14.33 7.68
CA GLY A 11 4.53 -13.51 6.91
C GLY A 11 4.61 -12.10 7.48
N VAL A 12 5.81 -11.51 7.48
CA VAL A 12 6.03 -10.15 7.98
C VAL A 12 6.78 -9.33 6.94
N ILE A 13 6.22 -8.16 6.63
CA ILE A 13 6.84 -7.16 5.75
C ILE A 13 7.22 -5.98 6.63
N LYS A 14 8.50 -5.60 6.62
CA LYS A 14 8.98 -4.41 7.33
C LYS A 14 9.23 -3.30 6.34
N ALA A 15 8.87 -2.08 6.71
CA ALA A 15 9.03 -0.92 5.83
C ALA A 15 9.38 0.32 6.62
N GLU A 16 10.02 1.26 5.93
CA GLU A 16 10.28 2.60 6.45
C GLU A 16 9.36 3.58 5.74
N LEU A 17 8.69 4.44 6.51
CA LEU A 17 7.87 5.54 5.99
C LEU A 17 8.68 6.83 5.97
N TYR A 18 8.41 7.68 4.98
CA TYR A 18 9.18 8.92 4.73
C TYR A 18 8.31 10.16 4.94
N PRO A 19 8.14 10.63 6.21
CA PRO A 19 7.30 11.80 6.48
C PRO A 19 7.82 13.10 5.85
N GLN A 20 9.12 13.18 5.60
CA GLN A 20 9.69 14.34 4.90
C GLN A 20 9.34 14.37 3.43
N THR A 21 9.06 13.22 2.82
CA THR A 21 8.67 13.10 1.41
C THR A 21 7.19 13.33 1.20
N ALA A 22 6.36 12.76 2.08
CA ALA A 22 4.90 12.81 1.97
C ALA A 22 4.27 12.97 3.37
N PRO A 23 4.36 14.15 3.97
CA PRO A 23 3.97 14.34 5.38
C PRO A 23 2.49 14.08 5.66
N ILE A 24 1.59 14.53 4.79
CA ILE A 24 0.14 14.31 4.97
C ILE A 24 -0.18 12.82 4.81
N THR A 25 0.41 12.19 3.82
CA THR A 25 0.20 10.76 3.53
C THR A 25 0.67 9.90 4.70
N VAL A 26 1.87 10.16 5.21
CA VAL A 26 2.43 9.39 6.34
C VAL A 26 1.62 9.62 7.60
N GLU A 27 1.24 10.86 7.91
CA GLU A 27 0.41 11.18 9.08
C GLU A 27 -0.92 10.41 9.02
N ASN A 28 -1.58 10.41 7.87
CA ASN A 28 -2.83 9.67 7.67
C ASN A 28 -2.63 8.15 7.85
N PHE A 29 -1.58 7.62 7.24
CA PHE A 29 -1.29 6.19 7.31
C PHE A 29 -1.00 5.75 8.75
N VAL A 30 -0.23 6.52 9.49
CA VAL A 30 0.08 6.27 10.90
C VAL A 30 -1.19 6.31 11.75
N LYS A 31 -2.06 7.30 11.52
CA LYS A 31 -3.35 7.38 12.23
C LYS A 31 -4.19 6.13 11.99
N LEU A 32 -4.27 5.67 10.76
CA LEU A 32 -5.01 4.45 10.42
C LEU A 32 -4.39 3.22 11.12
N ILE A 33 -3.07 3.14 11.19
CA ILE A 33 -2.37 2.07 11.92
C ILE A 33 -2.76 2.11 13.41
N GLU A 34 -2.71 3.27 14.02
CA GLU A 34 -3.04 3.45 15.44
C GLU A 34 -4.50 3.09 15.74
N ASP A 35 -5.39 3.36 14.79
CA ASP A 35 -6.82 3.01 14.89
C ASP A 35 -7.09 1.53 14.54
N LYS A 36 -6.06 0.75 14.24
CA LYS A 36 -6.17 -0.65 13.79
C LYS A 36 -7.07 -0.83 12.58
N PHE A 37 -7.09 0.19 11.73
CA PHE A 37 -7.95 0.23 10.54
C PHE A 37 -7.70 -0.94 9.60
N PHE A 38 -6.43 -1.34 9.45
CA PHE A 38 -6.02 -2.36 8.48
C PHE A 38 -6.22 -3.80 8.95
N ASP A 39 -6.55 -4.01 10.23
CA ASP A 39 -6.74 -5.36 10.78
C ASP A 39 -7.86 -6.08 10.03
N GLY A 40 -7.56 -7.24 9.46
CA GLY A 40 -8.54 -8.05 8.73
C GLY A 40 -8.77 -7.64 7.27
N LEU A 41 -8.12 -6.58 6.80
CA LEU A 41 -8.23 -6.18 5.39
C LEU A 41 -7.28 -7.00 4.53
N VAL A 42 -7.57 -7.08 3.22
CA VAL A 42 -6.81 -7.93 2.30
C VAL A 42 -6.07 -7.13 1.25
N PHE A 43 -5.07 -7.76 0.63
CA PHE A 43 -4.54 -7.32 -0.64
C PHE A 43 -5.50 -7.85 -1.72
N HIS A 44 -6.43 -7.00 -2.15
CA HIS A 44 -7.55 -7.40 -3.02
C HIS A 44 -7.23 -7.33 -4.51
N ARG A 45 -6.14 -6.67 -4.89
CA ARG A 45 -5.70 -6.55 -6.27
C ARG A 45 -4.20 -6.80 -6.36
N VAL A 46 -3.83 -7.83 -7.09
CA VAL A 46 -2.46 -8.31 -7.16
C VAL A 46 -2.10 -8.58 -8.61
N ILE A 47 -1.03 -7.95 -9.09
CA ILE A 47 -0.52 -8.14 -10.45
C ILE A 47 0.96 -8.46 -10.36
N GLU A 48 1.31 -9.71 -10.62
CA GLU A 48 2.70 -10.14 -10.66
C GLU A 48 3.49 -9.30 -11.68
N GLY A 49 4.68 -8.87 -11.29
CA GLY A 49 5.51 -7.99 -12.12
C GLY A 49 5.13 -6.52 -12.03
N PHE A 50 4.12 -6.17 -11.24
CA PHE A 50 3.67 -4.79 -11.06
C PHE A 50 3.56 -4.43 -9.58
N MET A 51 2.46 -4.79 -8.90
CA MET A 51 2.24 -4.37 -7.51
C MET A 51 1.24 -5.27 -6.79
N ILE A 52 1.19 -5.13 -5.46
CA ILE A 52 0.13 -5.68 -4.62
C ILE A 52 -0.59 -4.50 -3.96
N GLN A 53 -1.92 -4.47 -4.03
CA GLN A 53 -2.75 -3.37 -3.54
C GLN A 53 -3.75 -3.88 -2.51
N GLY A 54 -3.87 -3.16 -1.40
CA GLY A 54 -4.78 -3.52 -0.33
C GLY A 54 -5.14 -2.35 0.57
N GLY A 55 -5.79 -2.65 1.68
CA GLY A 55 -6.13 -1.65 2.69
C GLY A 55 -7.51 -1.01 2.53
N GLY A 56 -8.39 -1.60 1.72
CA GLY A 56 -9.74 -1.05 1.51
C GLY A 56 -10.88 -2.05 1.58
N PHE A 57 -10.58 -3.35 1.52
CA PHE A 57 -11.60 -4.41 1.50
C PHE A 57 -11.24 -5.52 2.46
N ASP A 58 -12.26 -6.13 3.09
CA ASP A 58 -12.06 -7.32 3.90
C ASP A 58 -12.12 -8.61 3.04
N ALA A 59 -11.98 -9.77 3.68
CA ALA A 59 -11.89 -11.06 2.98
C ALA A 59 -13.19 -11.47 2.29
N VAL A 60 -14.32 -10.90 2.67
CA VAL A 60 -15.63 -11.19 2.07
C VAL A 60 -16.09 -10.08 1.10
N GLY A 61 -15.23 -9.11 0.82
CA GLY A 61 -15.48 -8.08 -0.19
C GLY A 61 -16.16 -6.81 0.32
N ASN A 62 -16.28 -6.63 1.64
CA ASN A 62 -16.84 -5.40 2.19
C ASN A 62 -15.82 -4.27 2.12
N HIS A 63 -16.24 -3.13 1.57
CA HIS A 63 -15.42 -1.92 1.50
C HIS A 63 -15.40 -1.22 2.86
N LYS A 64 -14.21 -0.87 3.33
CA LYS A 64 -14.02 -0.07 4.54
C LYS A 64 -13.50 1.31 4.13
N GLU A 65 -14.27 2.34 4.43
CA GLU A 65 -13.97 3.70 3.98
C GLU A 65 -13.16 4.49 5.00
N ALA A 66 -12.32 5.40 4.49
CA ALA A 66 -11.59 6.39 5.26
C ALA A 66 -11.68 7.74 4.55
N GLU A 67 -11.34 8.82 5.26
CA GLU A 67 -11.38 10.16 4.67
C GLU A 67 -10.29 10.34 3.63
N SER A 68 -10.63 11.03 2.54
CA SER A 68 -9.68 11.38 1.49
C SER A 68 -8.66 12.41 1.96
N ILE A 69 -7.46 12.33 1.43
CA ILE A 69 -6.37 13.26 1.73
C ILE A 69 -5.83 13.89 0.45
N LYS A 70 -5.10 14.99 0.60
CA LYS A 70 -4.41 15.63 -0.52
C LYS A 70 -3.37 14.68 -1.11
N GLY A 71 -3.35 14.56 -2.43
CA GLY A 71 -2.36 13.77 -3.15
C GLY A 71 -1.00 14.47 -3.21
N GLU A 72 0.02 13.86 -2.60
CA GLU A 72 1.36 14.43 -2.51
C GLU A 72 2.25 13.87 -3.61
N PHE A 73 2.05 14.35 -4.83
CA PHE A 73 2.82 13.95 -6.01
C PHE A 73 2.96 15.11 -6.99
N ASP A 74 3.96 15.05 -7.86
CA ASP A 74 4.39 16.17 -8.70
C ASP A 74 3.26 16.73 -9.57
N SER A 75 2.47 15.90 -10.23
CA SER A 75 1.39 16.38 -11.10
C SER A 75 0.26 17.08 -10.35
N ASN A 76 0.23 16.95 -9.02
CA ASN A 76 -0.71 17.65 -8.14
C ASN A 76 -0.07 18.84 -7.42
N GLY A 77 1.10 19.31 -7.89
CA GLY A 77 1.77 20.48 -7.36
C GLY A 77 2.55 20.27 -6.07
N VAL A 78 2.78 19.02 -5.67
CA VAL A 78 3.57 18.69 -4.49
C VAL A 78 4.81 17.91 -4.92
N LYS A 79 5.99 18.45 -4.62
CA LYS A 79 7.24 17.79 -4.99
C LYS A 79 7.38 16.47 -4.26
N ASN A 80 7.53 15.39 -5.01
CA ASN A 80 7.78 14.05 -4.47
C ASN A 80 8.74 13.34 -5.42
N GLU A 81 9.99 13.18 -4.97
CA GLU A 81 11.06 12.62 -5.80
C GLU A 81 11.22 11.10 -5.65
N LEU A 82 10.43 10.46 -4.79
CA LEU A 82 10.53 9.02 -4.59
C LEU A 82 10.01 8.29 -5.83
N LYS A 83 10.88 7.50 -6.44
CA LYS A 83 10.56 6.71 -7.64
C LYS A 83 9.85 5.41 -7.25
N HIS A 84 8.96 4.94 -8.12
CA HIS A 84 8.23 3.69 -7.93
C HIS A 84 9.09 2.50 -8.33
N THR A 85 10.11 2.24 -7.53
CA THR A 85 10.99 1.08 -7.67
C THR A 85 10.51 -0.06 -6.79
N ARG A 86 11.04 -1.26 -7.03
CA ARG A 86 10.69 -2.46 -6.25
C ARG A 86 10.72 -2.18 -4.75
N GLY A 87 9.65 -2.52 -4.05
CA GLY A 87 9.50 -2.35 -2.61
C GLY A 87 8.92 -1.02 -2.15
N VAL A 88 8.72 -0.05 -3.04
CA VAL A 88 8.15 1.25 -2.65
C VAL A 88 6.68 1.13 -2.32
N LEU A 89 6.26 1.80 -1.23
CA LEU A 89 4.86 1.95 -0.84
C LEU A 89 4.32 3.26 -1.40
N SER A 90 3.12 3.19 -2.00
CA SER A 90 2.47 4.34 -2.61
C SER A 90 0.97 4.26 -2.39
N MET A 91 0.28 5.41 -2.45
CA MET A 91 -1.17 5.45 -2.24
C MET A 91 -1.93 5.21 -3.52
N ALA A 92 -2.88 4.26 -3.46
CA ALA A 92 -3.86 4.10 -4.52
C ALA A 92 -4.87 5.25 -4.46
N ARG A 93 -5.42 5.61 -5.61
CA ARG A 93 -6.43 6.66 -5.74
C ARG A 93 -7.29 6.42 -6.97
N THR A 94 -8.40 7.14 -7.06
CA THR A 94 -9.19 7.21 -8.30
C THR A 94 -8.49 8.17 -9.27
N MET A 95 -9.14 8.51 -10.39
CA MET A 95 -8.60 9.51 -11.31
C MET A 95 -8.49 10.91 -10.69
N PHE A 96 -9.21 11.18 -9.60
CA PHE A 96 -9.14 12.46 -8.90
C PHE A 96 -7.88 12.55 -8.05
N PRO A 97 -7.11 13.66 -8.13
CA PRO A 97 -5.81 13.76 -7.45
C PRO A 97 -5.88 13.67 -5.92
N ASN A 98 -6.99 14.13 -5.32
CA ASN A 98 -7.14 14.18 -3.86
C ASN A 98 -8.14 13.13 -3.37
N SER A 99 -8.10 11.93 -3.95
CA SER A 99 -9.04 10.84 -3.64
C SER A 99 -8.42 9.68 -2.87
N ALA A 100 -7.12 9.71 -2.59
CA ALA A 100 -6.49 8.68 -1.77
C ALA A 100 -7.04 8.72 -0.35
N SER A 101 -7.22 7.56 0.27
CA SER A 101 -7.71 7.49 1.65
C SER A 101 -6.97 6.42 2.45
N SER A 102 -7.23 5.14 2.23
CA SER A 102 -6.58 4.05 2.96
C SER A 102 -5.87 3.03 2.07
N GLN A 103 -6.30 2.89 0.83
CA GLN A 103 -5.71 1.87 -0.04
C GLN A 103 -4.31 2.26 -0.46
N PHE A 104 -3.40 1.32 -0.35
CA PHE A 104 -2.00 1.49 -0.73
C PHE A 104 -1.54 0.31 -1.56
N PHE A 105 -0.43 0.48 -2.23
CA PHE A 105 0.19 -0.62 -2.97
C PHE A 105 1.69 -0.66 -2.68
N ILE A 106 2.24 -1.87 -2.82
CA ILE A 106 3.68 -2.12 -2.68
C ILE A 106 4.18 -2.60 -4.04
N MET A 107 5.21 -1.97 -4.55
CA MET A 107 5.76 -2.31 -5.85
C MET A 107 6.42 -3.67 -5.82
N HIS A 108 5.97 -4.57 -6.69
CA HIS A 108 6.64 -5.85 -6.93
C HIS A 108 7.85 -5.65 -7.85
N GLN A 109 7.70 -4.86 -8.89
CA GLN A 109 8.77 -4.46 -9.80
C GLN A 109 8.69 -2.97 -10.10
N ASP A 110 9.73 -2.40 -10.71
CA ASP A 110 9.79 -0.99 -11.04
C ASP A 110 8.68 -0.59 -12.01
N ALA A 111 8.06 0.56 -11.77
CA ALA A 111 7.01 1.11 -12.63
C ALA A 111 7.21 2.63 -12.80
N PRO A 112 8.18 3.05 -13.63
CA PRO A 112 8.50 4.47 -13.76
C PRO A 112 7.36 5.33 -14.31
N HIS A 113 6.37 4.74 -14.97
CA HIS A 113 5.19 5.48 -15.44
C HIS A 113 4.30 5.99 -14.30
N LEU A 114 4.48 5.50 -13.07
CA LEU A 114 3.76 6.00 -11.90
C LEU A 114 4.45 7.21 -11.24
N ASP A 115 5.71 7.44 -11.54
CA ASP A 115 6.49 8.52 -10.92
C ASP A 115 5.85 9.87 -11.20
N GLY A 116 5.69 10.68 -10.15
CA GLY A 116 5.05 11.99 -10.25
C GLY A 116 3.53 11.96 -10.37
N GLN A 117 2.90 10.77 -10.38
CA GLN A 117 1.44 10.60 -10.55
C GLN A 117 0.77 10.01 -9.32
N TYR A 118 1.53 9.44 -8.40
CA TYR A 118 1.04 8.81 -7.17
C TYR A 118 1.93 9.18 -5.99
N ALA A 119 1.32 9.22 -4.81
CA ALA A 119 2.01 9.62 -3.58
C ALA A 119 2.81 8.45 -2.99
N ALA A 120 4.03 8.27 -3.46
CA ALA A 120 4.97 7.34 -2.86
C ALA A 120 5.41 7.86 -1.49
N PHE A 121 5.44 6.99 -0.47
CA PHE A 121 5.64 7.46 0.91
C PHE A 121 6.50 6.55 1.79
N GLY A 122 7.01 5.45 1.25
CA GLY A 122 7.83 4.54 2.02
C GLY A 122 8.45 3.45 1.17
N LYS A 123 9.21 2.58 1.81
CA LYS A 123 9.88 1.47 1.12
C LYS A 123 10.08 0.28 2.05
N VAL A 124 9.88 -0.92 1.53
CA VAL A 124 10.16 -2.17 2.25
C VAL A 124 11.65 -2.25 2.56
N THR A 125 11.96 -2.56 3.82
CA THR A 125 13.34 -2.74 4.30
C THR A 125 13.68 -4.21 4.54
N ASP A 126 12.67 -5.05 4.80
CA ASP A 126 12.83 -6.49 5.01
C ASP A 126 11.52 -7.19 4.71
N GLY A 127 11.58 -8.44 4.26
CA GLY A 127 10.37 -9.21 3.97
C GLY A 127 9.86 -9.08 2.53
N MET A 128 10.71 -8.66 1.58
CA MET A 128 10.30 -8.63 0.16
C MET A 128 9.87 -10.00 -0.35
N GLU A 129 10.39 -11.10 0.21
CA GLU A 129 9.96 -12.45 -0.14
C GLU A 129 8.46 -12.67 0.18
N VAL A 130 7.93 -12.00 1.19
CA VAL A 130 6.49 -12.05 1.51
C VAL A 130 5.69 -11.30 0.45
N VAL A 131 6.18 -10.15 0.01
CA VAL A 131 5.57 -9.39 -1.11
C VAL A 131 5.59 -10.25 -2.38
N ASP A 132 6.70 -10.91 -2.65
CA ASP A 132 6.83 -11.78 -3.82
C ASP A 132 5.82 -12.95 -3.78
N GLU A 133 5.66 -13.58 -2.62
CA GLU A 133 4.68 -14.66 -2.43
C GLU A 133 3.25 -14.18 -2.69
N ILE A 134 2.90 -13.02 -2.17
CA ILE A 134 1.57 -12.42 -2.41
C ILE A 134 1.40 -12.10 -3.90
N ALA A 135 2.42 -11.51 -4.53
CA ALA A 135 2.38 -11.15 -5.95
C ALA A 135 2.22 -12.36 -6.87
N GLN A 136 2.69 -13.53 -6.45
CA GLN A 136 2.68 -14.77 -7.22
C GLN A 136 1.49 -15.67 -6.91
N THR A 137 0.60 -15.26 -6.02
CA THR A 137 -0.59 -16.05 -5.68
C THR A 137 -1.54 -16.14 -6.88
N ASP A 138 -2.32 -17.21 -6.95
CA ASP A 138 -3.32 -17.36 -8.01
C ASP A 138 -4.41 -16.30 -7.87
N THR A 139 -4.75 -15.68 -9.00
CA THR A 139 -5.75 -14.62 -9.06
C THR A 139 -6.84 -14.99 -10.07
N ASP A 140 -8.00 -14.35 -9.91
CA ASP A 140 -9.07 -14.43 -10.90
C ASP A 140 -8.83 -13.40 -12.02
N TYR A 141 -9.75 -13.33 -12.98
CA TYR A 141 -9.60 -12.40 -14.12
C TYR A 141 -9.74 -10.92 -13.73
N ASN A 142 -10.11 -10.62 -12.48
CA ASN A 142 -10.13 -9.26 -11.93
C ASN A 142 -8.87 -8.94 -11.10
N ASP A 143 -7.84 -9.78 -11.18
CA ASP A 143 -6.61 -9.65 -10.39
C ASP A 143 -6.81 -9.76 -8.88
N ALA A 144 -7.92 -10.38 -8.45
CA ALA A 144 -8.17 -10.63 -7.05
C ALA A 144 -7.63 -12.00 -6.64
N PRO A 145 -6.84 -12.10 -5.56
CA PRO A 145 -6.37 -13.40 -5.08
C PRO A 145 -7.53 -14.37 -4.80
N ILE A 146 -7.40 -15.59 -5.31
CA ILE A 146 -8.42 -16.65 -5.08
C ILE A 146 -8.44 -17.03 -3.61
N VAL A 147 -7.26 -17.14 -2.98
CA VAL A 147 -7.13 -17.31 -1.53
C VAL A 147 -6.88 -15.93 -0.93
N PRO A 148 -7.75 -15.45 -0.02
CA PRO A 148 -7.58 -14.12 0.55
C PRO A 148 -6.21 -13.94 1.20
N GLN A 149 -5.55 -12.84 0.89
CA GLN A 149 -4.26 -12.45 1.46
C GLN A 149 -4.53 -11.44 2.57
N VAL A 150 -4.72 -11.95 3.79
CA VAL A 150 -5.26 -11.16 4.90
C VAL A 150 -4.15 -10.55 5.74
N ILE A 151 -4.26 -9.24 5.97
CA ILE A 151 -3.40 -8.49 6.91
C ILE A 151 -3.94 -8.76 8.31
N LYS A 152 -3.13 -9.38 9.16
CA LYS A 152 -3.50 -9.54 10.57
C LYS A 152 -3.50 -8.19 11.28
N THR A 153 -2.42 -7.44 11.13
CA THR A 153 -2.30 -6.07 11.65
C THR A 153 -1.11 -5.36 11.02
N ILE A 154 -1.14 -4.03 11.07
CA ILE A 154 0.02 -3.19 10.76
C ILE A 154 0.35 -2.43 12.05
N ARG A 155 1.62 -2.41 12.45
CA ARG A 155 2.06 -1.74 13.67
C ARG A 155 3.24 -0.83 13.44
N LEU A 156 3.33 0.21 14.27
CA LEU A 156 4.55 1.02 14.38
C LEU A 156 5.59 0.25 15.21
N VAL A 157 6.83 0.34 14.84
CA VAL A 157 7.95 -0.31 15.55
C VAL A 157 9.12 0.65 15.76
#